data_1ad1a5bc902825a32b576680086f4def
#
_entry.id   1ad1a5bc902825a32b576680086f4def
#
_cell.length_a   1.000
_cell.length_b   1.000
_cell.length_c   1.000
_cell.angle_alpha   90.00
_cell.angle_beta   90.00
_cell.angle_gamma   90.00
#
_symmetry.space_group_name_H-M   'P 1'
#
loop_
_entity.id
_entity.type
_entity.pdbx_description
1 polymer ?
#
loop_
_entity_poly.entity_id
_entity_poly.type
_entity_poly.pdbx_seq_one_letter_code
_entity_poly.pdbx_strand_id
1 'polypeptide(L)'
;FLANPKYAHYLYETESSIVLVNRDFKLEKETKATLIRVDNAYETVAKLLSIYESMKPKRTGIDPLAYVSPTAKIGKDVYLAPFSVVGDNAVIGDGAQLHPHATVGENAVIGENTIMYSNAVVYHGCKVGNRCILHAGSVVGADGFGFAPTENGYEKIPQIGIVTIEDDVEIGANTCVDRSTMGSTYLRKGVKLD
;
A
#
# COMPACT_ATOMS: atom_id res chain seq x y z
N PHE A 1 -2.02 -17.58 18.28
CA PHE A 1 -1.52 -18.67 17.42
C PHE A 1 -0.06 -18.99 17.73
N LEU A 2 0.34 -20.23 17.51
CA LEU A 2 1.70 -20.71 17.74
C LEU A 2 2.24 -21.30 16.42
N ALA A 3 3.06 -20.51 15.73
CA ALA A 3 3.75 -20.94 14.50
C ALA A 3 5.24 -21.22 14.73
N ASN A 4 5.86 -20.56 15.72
CA ASN A 4 7.27 -20.73 16.04
C ASN A 4 7.45 -21.56 17.33
N PRO A 5 8.13 -22.72 17.26
CA PRO A 5 8.35 -23.60 18.42
C PRO A 5 9.04 -22.92 19.61
N LYS A 6 9.84 -21.88 19.38
CA LYS A 6 10.50 -21.11 20.46
C LYS A 6 9.52 -20.50 21.46
N TYR A 7 8.29 -20.29 21.05
CA TYR A 7 7.23 -19.70 21.88
C TYR A 7 6.25 -20.73 22.44
N ALA A 8 6.58 -22.02 22.35
CA ALA A 8 5.69 -23.11 22.82
C ALA A 8 5.34 -23.00 24.31
N HIS A 9 6.24 -22.46 25.14
CA HIS A 9 6.00 -22.29 26.57
C HIS A 9 4.81 -21.36 26.87
N TYR A 10 4.57 -20.33 26.05
CA TYR A 10 3.43 -19.44 26.22
C TYR A 10 2.08 -20.13 26.01
N LEU A 11 2.03 -21.28 25.33
CA LEU A 11 0.80 -22.05 25.17
C LEU A 11 0.24 -22.54 26.52
N TYR A 12 1.11 -22.82 27.46
CA TYR A 12 0.75 -23.36 28.77
C TYR A 12 0.38 -22.29 29.79
N GLU A 13 0.66 -21.02 29.45
CA GLU A 13 0.41 -19.86 30.32
C GLU A 13 -0.72 -18.97 29.77
N THR A 14 -1.13 -19.19 28.50
CA THR A 14 -2.14 -18.35 27.87
C THR A 14 -3.53 -18.55 28.45
N GLU A 15 -4.28 -17.48 28.56
CA GLU A 15 -5.71 -17.47 28.90
C GLU A 15 -6.62 -17.56 27.66
N SER A 16 -6.04 -17.68 26.46
CA SER A 16 -6.80 -17.80 25.22
C SER A 16 -7.62 -19.08 25.19
N SER A 17 -8.89 -18.98 24.84
CA SER A 17 -9.78 -20.16 24.73
C SER A 17 -9.42 -21.05 23.54
N ILE A 18 -8.88 -20.48 22.46
CA ILE A 18 -8.55 -21.18 21.21
C ILE A 18 -7.14 -20.76 20.77
N VAL A 19 -6.32 -21.74 20.36
CA VAL A 19 -5.00 -21.48 19.77
C VAL A 19 -4.83 -22.29 18.49
N LEU A 20 -4.45 -21.62 17.40
CA LEU A 20 -4.03 -22.26 16.16
C LEU A 20 -2.61 -22.80 16.32
N VAL A 21 -2.39 -24.05 15.97
CA VAL A 21 -1.08 -24.70 15.98
C VAL A 21 -0.84 -25.45 14.69
N ASN A 22 0.42 -25.66 14.32
CA ASN A 22 0.74 -26.53 13.21
C ASN A 22 0.31 -27.98 13.49
N ARG A 23 -0.04 -28.72 12.45
CA ARG A 23 -0.56 -30.10 12.57
C ARG A 23 0.40 -31.02 13.28
N ASP A 24 1.69 -30.86 13.10
CA ASP A 24 2.79 -31.63 13.67
C ASP A 24 3.19 -31.21 15.10
N PHE A 25 2.59 -30.14 15.62
CA PHE A 25 2.91 -29.65 16.97
C PHE A 25 2.57 -30.69 18.02
N LYS A 26 3.55 -31.06 18.88
CA LYS A 26 3.41 -32.00 19.96
C LYS A 26 3.25 -31.27 21.29
N LEU A 27 2.20 -31.61 22.02
CA LEU A 27 2.00 -31.11 23.37
C LEU A 27 2.98 -31.80 24.33
N GLU A 28 3.64 -31.03 25.16
CA GLU A 28 4.51 -31.51 26.23
C GLU A 28 3.78 -31.56 27.57
N LYS A 29 2.74 -30.75 27.73
CA LYS A 29 1.92 -30.61 28.94
C LYS A 29 0.46 -30.38 28.56
N GLU A 30 -0.44 -30.54 29.49
CA GLU A 30 -1.83 -30.14 29.33
C GLU A 30 -1.96 -28.61 29.17
N THR A 31 -2.90 -28.18 28.36
CA THR A 31 -3.26 -26.77 28.17
C THR A 31 -4.76 -26.60 28.35
N LYS A 32 -5.18 -25.43 28.84
CA LYS A 32 -6.60 -25.04 28.94
C LYS A 32 -7.19 -24.63 27.57
N ALA A 33 -6.34 -24.27 26.63
CA ALA A 33 -6.78 -23.82 25.31
C ALA A 33 -7.24 -24.96 24.42
N THR A 34 -8.31 -24.78 23.68
CA THR A 34 -8.69 -25.65 22.57
C THR A 34 -7.72 -25.44 21.40
N LEU A 35 -7.08 -26.51 20.95
CA LEU A 35 -6.12 -26.43 19.84
C LEU A 35 -6.80 -26.74 18.52
N ILE A 36 -6.71 -25.80 17.58
CA ILE A 36 -7.09 -26.03 16.18
C ILE A 36 -5.80 -26.30 15.39
N ARG A 37 -5.70 -27.52 14.86
CA ARG A 37 -4.53 -27.98 14.10
C ARG A 37 -4.70 -27.65 12.63
N VAL A 38 -3.76 -26.91 12.07
CA VAL A 38 -3.73 -26.48 10.67
C VAL A 38 -2.39 -26.83 10.04
N ASP A 39 -2.31 -26.82 8.71
CA ASP A 39 -1.06 -27.16 8.02
C ASP A 39 0.01 -26.08 8.24
N ASN A 40 -0.39 -24.80 8.26
CA ASN A 40 0.47 -23.68 8.60
C ASN A 40 -0.30 -22.65 9.42
N ALA A 41 0.03 -22.53 10.71
CA ALA A 41 -0.67 -21.63 11.63
C ALA A 41 -0.47 -20.16 11.26
N TYR A 42 0.69 -19.77 10.73
CA TYR A 42 0.99 -18.41 10.32
C TYR A 42 0.14 -17.98 9.11
N GLU A 43 0.11 -18.80 8.06
CA GLU A 43 -0.73 -18.54 6.88
C GLU A 43 -2.22 -18.54 7.22
N THR A 44 -2.64 -19.43 8.12
CA THR A 44 -4.05 -19.50 8.54
C THR A 44 -4.47 -18.22 9.26
N VAL A 45 -3.63 -17.69 10.15
CA VAL A 45 -3.90 -16.40 10.81
C VAL A 45 -3.95 -15.27 9.77
N ALA A 46 -3.00 -15.22 8.84
CA ALA A 46 -3.01 -14.22 7.78
C ALA A 46 -4.32 -14.25 6.97
N LYS A 47 -4.79 -15.46 6.60
CA LYS A 47 -6.07 -15.64 5.92
C LYS A 47 -7.27 -15.19 6.75
N LEU A 48 -7.30 -15.53 8.04
CA LEU A 48 -8.39 -15.10 8.95
C LEU A 48 -8.44 -13.58 9.10
N LEU A 49 -7.29 -12.93 9.26
CA LEU A 49 -7.20 -11.47 9.33
C LEU A 49 -7.63 -10.82 8.00
N SER A 50 -7.25 -11.40 6.86
CA SER A 50 -7.69 -10.92 5.55
C SER A 50 -9.21 -11.05 5.37
N ILE A 51 -9.81 -12.16 5.82
CA ILE A 51 -11.28 -12.34 5.81
C ILE A 51 -11.93 -11.27 6.69
N TYR A 52 -11.45 -11.10 7.91
CA TYR A 52 -11.97 -10.08 8.83
C TYR A 52 -11.92 -8.68 8.21
N GLU A 53 -10.80 -8.32 7.59
CA GLU A 53 -10.64 -7.02 6.93
C GLU A 53 -11.61 -6.87 5.75
N SER A 54 -11.81 -7.94 4.96
CA SER A 54 -12.75 -7.94 3.83
C SER A 54 -14.24 -7.80 4.23
N MET A 55 -14.58 -8.13 5.48
CA MET A 55 -15.95 -7.95 6.01
C MET A 55 -16.25 -6.50 6.38
N LYS A 56 -15.25 -5.65 6.50
CA LYS A 56 -15.47 -4.22 6.77
C LYS A 56 -16.11 -3.55 5.55
N PRO A 57 -17.09 -2.68 5.76
CA PRO A 57 -17.71 -1.97 4.65
C PRO A 57 -16.67 -1.09 3.94
N LYS A 58 -16.53 -1.26 2.64
CA LYS A 58 -15.68 -0.38 1.81
C LYS A 58 -16.30 1.02 1.77
N ARG A 59 -15.47 2.01 1.95
CA ARG A 59 -15.88 3.41 1.75
C ARG A 59 -16.01 3.67 0.25
N THR A 60 -17.04 4.41 -0.14
CA THR A 60 -17.26 4.86 -1.52
C THR A 60 -17.80 6.29 -1.51
N GLY A 61 -17.70 6.95 -2.63
CA GLY A 61 -18.20 8.30 -2.83
C GLY A 61 -17.10 9.35 -2.85
N ILE A 62 -17.44 10.51 -3.39
CA ILE A 62 -16.56 11.67 -3.52
C ILE A 62 -17.02 12.71 -2.50
N ASP A 63 -16.14 13.05 -1.56
CA ASP A 63 -16.42 14.07 -0.57
C ASP A 63 -16.51 15.46 -1.24
N PRO A 64 -17.45 16.32 -0.86
CA PRO A 64 -17.57 17.67 -1.43
C PRO A 64 -16.33 18.54 -1.26
N LEU A 65 -15.47 18.23 -0.29
CA LEU A 65 -14.20 18.94 -0.07
C LEU A 65 -13.02 18.31 -0.84
N ALA A 66 -13.24 17.23 -1.59
CA ALA A 66 -12.23 16.70 -2.50
C ALA A 66 -12.16 17.58 -3.78
N TYR A 67 -10.96 17.85 -4.24
CA TYR A 67 -10.78 18.49 -5.54
C TYR A 67 -10.58 17.42 -6.62
N VAL A 68 -11.42 17.44 -7.64
CA VAL A 68 -11.29 16.58 -8.81
C VAL A 68 -11.30 17.46 -10.06
N SER A 69 -10.23 17.38 -10.84
CA SER A 69 -10.19 18.10 -12.11
C SER A 69 -11.34 17.65 -13.03
N PRO A 70 -11.97 18.59 -13.75
CA PRO A 70 -13.02 18.27 -14.73
C PRO A 70 -12.55 17.32 -15.85
N THR A 71 -11.25 17.22 -16.09
CA THR A 71 -10.66 16.35 -17.11
C THR A 71 -10.26 14.98 -16.57
N ALA A 72 -10.29 14.78 -15.24
CA ALA A 72 -9.97 13.51 -14.62
C ALA A 72 -11.03 12.44 -14.93
N LYS A 73 -10.58 11.19 -15.00
CA LYS A 73 -11.45 10.03 -15.20
C LYS A 73 -11.53 9.23 -13.90
N ILE A 74 -12.72 9.17 -13.31
CA ILE A 74 -12.96 8.47 -12.05
C ILE A 74 -13.75 7.20 -12.33
N GLY A 75 -13.25 6.07 -11.84
CA GLY A 75 -13.89 4.76 -11.95
C GLY A 75 -15.11 4.62 -11.04
N LYS A 76 -15.67 3.42 -10.99
CA LYS A 76 -16.81 3.07 -10.15
C LYS A 76 -16.35 2.79 -8.71
N ASP A 77 -17.25 3.04 -7.74
CA ASP A 77 -17.05 2.71 -6.32
C ASP A 77 -15.76 3.30 -5.72
N VAL A 78 -15.26 4.39 -6.29
CA VAL A 78 -14.08 5.12 -5.79
C VAL A 78 -14.43 5.88 -4.53
N TYR A 79 -13.51 5.93 -3.57
CA TYR A 79 -13.58 6.80 -2.39
C TYR A 79 -12.56 7.93 -2.51
N LEU A 80 -13.04 9.17 -2.54
CA LEU A 80 -12.22 10.37 -2.47
C LEU A 80 -12.57 11.11 -1.17
N ALA A 81 -11.67 11.07 -0.20
CA ALA A 81 -11.84 11.66 1.12
C ALA A 81 -11.71 13.20 1.08
N PRO A 82 -12.10 13.91 2.14
CA PRO A 82 -11.90 15.36 2.24
C PRO A 82 -10.47 15.76 1.95
N PHE A 83 -10.30 16.84 1.19
CA PHE A 83 -9.01 17.44 0.82
C PHE A 83 -8.09 16.53 -0.01
N SER A 84 -8.59 15.42 -0.54
CA SER A 84 -7.87 14.69 -1.59
C SER A 84 -7.88 15.49 -2.89
N VAL A 85 -6.82 15.34 -3.69
CA VAL A 85 -6.64 16.09 -4.94
C VAL A 85 -6.40 15.13 -6.10
N VAL A 86 -7.18 15.28 -7.17
CA VAL A 86 -6.99 14.56 -8.44
C VAL A 86 -6.80 15.58 -9.56
N GLY A 87 -5.59 15.57 -10.12
CA GLY A 87 -5.14 16.52 -11.15
C GLY A 87 -5.71 16.26 -12.55
N ASP A 88 -5.33 17.12 -13.49
CA ASP A 88 -5.81 17.08 -14.86
C ASP A 88 -5.47 15.77 -15.57
N ASN A 89 -6.44 15.23 -16.32
CA ASN A 89 -6.32 13.98 -17.07
C ASN A 89 -5.87 12.76 -16.24
N ALA A 90 -5.84 12.85 -14.91
CA ALA A 90 -5.54 11.70 -14.07
C ALA A 90 -6.63 10.63 -14.20
N VAL A 91 -6.24 9.38 -14.04
CA VAL A 91 -7.16 8.23 -14.12
C VAL A 91 -7.15 7.50 -12.78
N ILE A 92 -8.32 7.35 -12.18
CA ILE A 92 -8.53 6.61 -10.94
C ILE A 92 -9.36 5.37 -11.27
N GLY A 93 -8.79 4.19 -11.04
CA GLY A 93 -9.43 2.89 -11.32
C GLY A 93 -10.56 2.56 -10.34
N ASP A 94 -11.38 1.58 -10.71
CA ASP A 94 -12.54 1.14 -9.95
C ASP A 94 -12.15 0.71 -8.52
N GLY A 95 -12.93 1.11 -7.53
CA GLY A 95 -12.72 0.75 -6.13
C GLY A 95 -11.47 1.33 -5.46
N ALA A 96 -10.74 2.22 -6.13
CA ALA A 96 -9.59 2.90 -5.53
C ALA A 96 -10.03 3.82 -4.38
N GLN A 97 -9.16 3.96 -3.37
CA GLN A 97 -9.43 4.76 -2.19
C GLN A 97 -8.32 5.79 -1.96
N LEU A 98 -8.68 7.05 -2.01
CA LEU A 98 -7.82 8.18 -1.69
C LEU A 98 -8.25 8.75 -0.33
N HIS A 99 -7.44 8.53 0.68
CA HIS A 99 -7.67 9.03 2.03
C HIS A 99 -7.38 10.55 2.13
N PRO A 100 -7.70 11.22 3.25
CA PRO A 100 -7.57 12.67 3.36
C PRO A 100 -6.18 13.17 2.95
N HIS A 101 -6.15 14.25 2.16
CA HIS A 101 -4.91 14.88 1.65
C HIS A 101 -4.07 14.00 0.71
N ALA A 102 -4.55 12.85 0.26
CA ALA A 102 -3.87 12.11 -0.80
C ALA A 102 -3.91 12.92 -2.11
N THR A 103 -2.78 12.97 -2.82
CA THR A 103 -2.65 13.80 -4.03
C THR A 103 -2.22 12.96 -5.22
N VAL A 104 -2.98 13.05 -6.30
CA VAL A 104 -2.67 12.44 -7.60
C VAL A 104 -2.44 13.56 -8.61
N GLY A 105 -1.22 13.63 -9.12
CA GLY A 105 -0.81 14.66 -10.09
C GLY A 105 -1.44 14.49 -11.48
N GLU A 106 -1.26 15.49 -12.33
CA GLU A 106 -1.77 15.48 -13.71
C GLU A 106 -1.23 14.27 -14.51
N ASN A 107 -2.07 13.72 -15.38
CA ASN A 107 -1.75 12.55 -16.24
C ASN A 107 -1.29 11.30 -15.45
N ALA A 108 -1.41 11.28 -14.12
CA ALA A 108 -1.08 10.09 -13.33
C ALA A 108 -2.19 9.05 -13.40
N VAL A 109 -1.83 7.79 -13.19
CA VAL A 109 -2.76 6.65 -13.22
C VAL A 109 -2.70 5.89 -11.91
N ILE A 110 -3.85 5.70 -11.28
CA ILE A 110 -4.03 4.84 -10.11
C ILE A 110 -4.93 3.67 -10.51
N GLY A 111 -4.43 2.46 -10.33
CA GLY A 111 -5.13 1.23 -10.70
C GLY A 111 -6.26 0.86 -9.75
N GLU A 112 -6.99 -0.19 -10.13
CA GLU A 112 -8.17 -0.67 -9.43
C GLU A 112 -7.84 -1.16 -8.02
N ASN A 113 -8.74 -0.88 -7.05
CA ASN A 113 -8.63 -1.28 -5.65
C ASN A 113 -7.31 -0.85 -4.98
N THR A 114 -6.62 0.13 -5.50
CA THR A 114 -5.41 0.71 -4.90
C THR A 114 -5.81 1.69 -3.80
N ILE A 115 -5.08 1.64 -2.68
CA ILE A 115 -5.32 2.48 -1.51
C ILE A 115 -4.15 3.46 -1.37
N MET A 116 -4.47 4.74 -1.33
CA MET A 116 -3.56 5.81 -0.97
C MET A 116 -3.96 6.35 0.40
N TYR A 117 -3.16 6.09 1.41
CA TYR A 117 -3.38 6.63 2.75
C TYR A 117 -3.10 8.13 2.81
N SER A 118 -3.44 8.75 3.94
CA SER A 118 -3.37 10.20 4.12
C SER A 118 -1.99 10.77 3.79
N ASN A 119 -1.97 11.88 3.06
CA ASN A 119 -0.76 12.56 2.59
C ASN A 119 0.13 11.74 1.64
N ALA A 120 -0.32 10.60 1.12
CA ALA A 120 0.39 9.93 0.05
C ALA A 120 0.30 10.75 -1.25
N VAL A 121 1.42 10.87 -1.97
CA VAL A 121 1.53 11.71 -3.17
C VAL A 121 2.04 10.89 -4.34
N VAL A 122 1.32 10.95 -5.46
CA VAL A 122 1.77 10.43 -6.75
C VAL A 122 1.93 11.62 -7.70
N TYR A 123 3.15 11.89 -8.13
CA TYR A 123 3.48 12.99 -9.03
C TYR A 123 2.94 12.76 -10.44
N HIS A 124 2.95 13.84 -11.23
CA HIS A 124 2.48 13.85 -12.60
C HIS A 124 3.09 12.74 -13.46
N GLY A 125 2.29 12.16 -14.35
CA GLY A 125 2.67 11.15 -15.32
C GLY A 125 3.01 9.77 -14.74
N CYS A 126 3.15 9.62 -13.41
CA CYS A 126 3.48 8.35 -12.77
C CYS A 126 2.31 7.37 -12.85
N LYS A 127 2.63 6.08 -12.80
CA LYS A 127 1.63 5.00 -12.91
C LYS A 127 1.73 4.07 -11.72
N VAL A 128 0.59 3.81 -11.08
CA VAL A 128 0.43 2.85 -10.00
C VAL A 128 -0.56 1.80 -10.45
N GLY A 129 -0.16 0.53 -10.36
CA GLY A 129 -0.96 -0.63 -10.72
C GLY A 129 -2.15 -0.89 -9.80
N ASN A 130 -2.71 -2.09 -9.92
CA ASN A 130 -3.89 -2.50 -9.16
C ASN A 130 -3.53 -3.06 -7.78
N ARG A 131 -4.44 -2.94 -6.81
CA ARG A 131 -4.30 -3.51 -5.46
C ARG A 131 -3.01 -3.10 -4.76
N CYS A 132 -2.49 -1.93 -5.07
CA CYS A 132 -1.35 -1.36 -4.38
C CYS A 132 -1.78 -0.68 -3.08
N ILE A 133 -0.85 -0.56 -2.15
CA ILE A 133 -1.04 0.18 -0.92
C ILE A 133 0.11 1.19 -0.79
N LEU A 134 -0.25 2.47 -0.76
CA LEU A 134 0.66 3.57 -0.50
C LEU A 134 0.36 4.10 0.89
N HIS A 135 1.24 3.81 1.86
CA HIS A 135 1.06 4.25 3.23
C HIS A 135 1.25 5.76 3.40
N ALA A 136 0.84 6.27 4.56
CA ALA A 136 0.77 7.70 4.83
C ALA A 136 2.13 8.40 4.59
N GLY A 137 2.08 9.54 3.92
CA GLY A 137 3.26 10.35 3.63
C GLY A 137 4.22 9.76 2.59
N SER A 138 3.91 8.63 1.95
CA SER A 138 4.73 8.10 0.86
C SER A 138 4.68 9.02 -0.36
N VAL A 139 5.80 9.16 -1.07
CA VAL A 139 5.95 10.05 -2.22
C VAL A 139 6.46 9.25 -3.42
N VAL A 140 5.70 9.25 -4.50
CA VAL A 140 6.03 8.54 -5.74
C VAL A 140 6.26 9.55 -6.86
N GLY A 141 7.46 9.56 -7.41
CA GLY A 141 7.79 10.35 -8.60
C GLY A 141 8.36 11.74 -8.32
N ALA A 142 8.88 12.00 -7.11
CA ALA A 142 9.74 13.16 -6.89
C ALA A 142 11.00 13.09 -7.75
N ASP A 143 11.65 14.23 -7.99
CA ASP A 143 12.90 14.26 -8.74
C ASP A 143 14.00 13.48 -8.01
N GLY A 144 14.69 12.63 -8.74
CA GLY A 144 15.92 11.99 -8.26
C GLY A 144 17.06 13.01 -8.10
N PHE A 145 18.12 12.57 -7.41
CA PHE A 145 19.31 13.39 -7.24
C PHE A 145 20.12 13.45 -8.56
N GLY A 146 19.90 14.52 -9.32
CA GLY A 146 20.57 14.75 -10.61
C GLY A 146 21.14 16.16 -10.69
N PHE A 147 22.49 16.29 -10.57
CA PHE A 147 23.18 17.57 -10.67
C PHE A 147 24.48 17.40 -11.44
N ALA A 148 24.75 18.29 -12.37
CA ALA A 148 26.03 18.38 -13.07
C ALA A 148 26.97 19.32 -12.32
N PRO A 149 28.19 18.90 -11.96
CA PRO A 149 29.19 19.81 -11.37
C PRO A 149 29.67 20.79 -12.45
N THR A 150 29.76 22.07 -12.08
CA THR A 150 30.28 23.15 -12.91
C THR A 150 31.32 23.96 -12.14
N GLU A 151 32.03 24.85 -12.79
CA GLU A 151 33.00 25.75 -12.13
C GLU A 151 32.33 26.66 -11.08
N ASN A 152 31.02 26.94 -11.23
CA ASN A 152 30.27 27.82 -10.34
C ASN A 152 29.36 27.06 -9.36
N GLY A 153 29.53 25.73 -9.19
CA GLY A 153 28.71 24.91 -8.31
C GLY A 153 27.99 23.78 -9.05
N TYR A 154 26.70 23.58 -8.75
CA TYR A 154 25.90 22.49 -9.32
C TYR A 154 24.75 23.02 -10.16
N GLU A 155 24.60 22.48 -11.37
CA GLU A 155 23.47 22.73 -12.23
C GLU A 155 22.50 21.55 -12.17
N LYS A 156 21.22 21.83 -11.87
CA LYS A 156 20.21 20.77 -11.78
C LYS A 156 19.95 20.15 -13.15
N ILE A 157 19.97 18.82 -13.19
CA ILE A 157 19.53 18.04 -14.36
C ILE A 157 18.02 17.79 -14.20
N PRO A 158 17.15 18.34 -15.08
CA PRO A 158 15.72 18.05 -15.03
C PRO A 158 15.42 16.57 -15.13
N GLN A 159 14.51 16.10 -14.29
CA GLN A 159 14.08 14.71 -14.26
C GLN A 159 12.76 14.59 -15.03
N ILE A 160 12.82 14.12 -16.28
CA ILE A 160 11.69 14.05 -17.21
C ILE A 160 11.06 12.67 -17.30
N GLY A 161 11.63 11.68 -16.60
CA GLY A 161 11.08 10.33 -16.52
C GLY A 161 9.92 10.23 -15.54
N ILE A 162 9.46 9.01 -15.31
CA ILE A 162 8.33 8.71 -14.43
C ILE A 162 8.68 7.58 -13.46
N VAL A 163 7.73 7.23 -12.58
CA VAL A 163 7.70 5.97 -11.84
C VAL A 163 6.57 5.11 -12.38
N THR A 164 6.84 3.82 -12.54
CA THR A 164 5.83 2.81 -12.87
C THR A 164 5.83 1.73 -11.79
N ILE A 165 4.74 1.63 -11.07
CA ILE A 165 4.50 0.62 -10.04
C ILE A 165 3.55 -0.42 -10.61
N GLU A 166 3.95 -1.68 -10.61
CA GLU A 166 3.11 -2.80 -11.03
C GLU A 166 2.11 -3.19 -9.93
N ASP A 167 1.31 -4.23 -10.16
CA ASP A 167 0.25 -4.67 -9.24
C ASP A 167 0.80 -5.23 -7.91
N ASP A 168 -0.05 -5.20 -6.87
CA ASP A 168 0.18 -5.84 -5.58
C ASP A 168 1.41 -5.30 -4.81
N VAL A 169 1.85 -4.07 -5.11
CA VAL A 169 2.98 -3.39 -4.45
C VAL A 169 2.51 -2.68 -3.18
N GLU A 170 3.34 -2.70 -2.16
CA GLU A 170 3.09 -1.94 -0.93
C GLU A 170 4.29 -1.05 -0.61
N ILE A 171 4.02 0.22 -0.34
CA ILE A 171 5.03 1.23 0.00
C ILE A 171 4.77 1.71 1.42
N GLY A 172 5.77 1.58 2.30
CA GLY A 172 5.71 1.97 3.69
C GLY A 172 5.52 3.47 3.90
N ALA A 173 5.22 3.86 5.13
CA ALA A 173 4.99 5.27 5.45
C ALA A 173 6.25 6.12 5.27
N ASN A 174 6.08 7.33 4.72
CA ASN A 174 7.17 8.28 4.45
C ASN A 174 8.29 7.75 3.52
N THR A 175 8.03 6.70 2.78
CA THR A 175 8.97 6.15 1.80
C THR A 175 8.89 6.95 0.50
N CYS A 176 10.03 7.30 -0.07
CA CYS A 176 10.13 8.02 -1.33
C CYS A 176 10.62 7.09 -2.45
N VAL A 177 9.99 7.20 -3.61
CA VAL A 177 10.40 6.53 -4.84
C VAL A 177 10.60 7.58 -5.92
N ASP A 178 11.86 7.89 -6.22
CA ASP A 178 12.19 8.93 -7.17
C ASP A 178 11.98 8.50 -8.61
N ARG A 179 11.61 9.48 -9.46
CA ARG A 179 11.54 9.28 -10.91
C ARG A 179 12.92 9.13 -11.53
N SER A 180 12.99 8.45 -12.62
CA SER A 180 14.22 8.41 -13.43
C SER A 180 14.45 9.75 -14.14
N THR A 181 15.70 10.02 -14.50
CA THR A 181 16.05 11.17 -15.34
C THR A 181 15.33 11.08 -16.68
N MET A 182 15.30 9.91 -17.31
CA MET A 182 14.58 9.57 -18.54
C MET A 182 14.04 8.15 -18.43
N GLY A 183 12.88 7.88 -19.04
CA GLY A 183 12.22 6.57 -18.98
C GLY A 183 11.46 6.37 -17.66
N SER A 184 11.63 5.25 -16.99
CA SER A 184 10.86 4.94 -15.78
C SER A 184 11.68 4.21 -14.71
N THR A 185 11.51 4.60 -13.46
CA THR A 185 11.83 3.77 -12.29
C THR A 185 10.73 2.72 -12.15
N TYR A 186 11.08 1.44 -12.00
CA TYR A 186 10.10 0.35 -11.95
C TYR A 186 10.09 -0.33 -10.59
N LEU A 187 8.91 -0.41 -9.97
CA LEU A 187 8.63 -1.34 -8.88
C LEU A 187 7.81 -2.49 -9.46
N ARG A 188 8.39 -3.68 -9.48
CA ARG A 188 7.76 -4.87 -10.06
C ARG A 188 6.70 -5.44 -9.15
N LYS A 189 5.82 -6.27 -9.73
CA LYS A 189 4.69 -6.87 -9.03
C LYS A 189 5.07 -7.47 -7.69
N GLY A 190 4.30 -7.14 -6.64
CA GLY A 190 4.42 -7.72 -5.31
C GLY A 190 5.57 -7.17 -4.46
N VAL A 191 6.34 -6.18 -4.93
CA VAL A 191 7.40 -5.54 -4.13
C VAL A 191 6.83 -4.90 -2.86
N LYS A 192 7.56 -5.03 -1.76
CA LYS A 192 7.29 -4.38 -0.48
C LYS A 192 8.47 -3.52 -0.11
N LEU A 193 8.23 -2.22 0.08
CA LEU A 193 9.20 -1.24 0.56
C LEU A 193 8.77 -0.75 1.94
N ASP A 194 9.74 -0.60 2.84
CA ASP A 194 9.53 -0.06 4.17
C ASP A 194 10.51 1.09 4.44
#